data_cf6a912d5f8a735159672082faa6b6df
#
_entry.id   cf6a912d5f8a735159672082faa6b6df
#
_cell.length_a   1.000
_cell.length_b   1.000
_cell.length_c   1.000
_cell.angle_alpha   90.00
_cell.angle_beta   90.00
_cell.angle_gamma   90.00
#
_symmetry.space_group_name_H-M   'P 1'
#
loop_
_entity.id
_entity.type
_entity.pdbx_description
1 polymer ?
#
loop_
_entity_poly.entity_id
_entity_poly.type
_entity_poly.pdbx_seq_one_letter_code
_entity_poly.pdbx_strand_id
1 'polypeptide(L)'
;MVSLEQVIADYGPALARIAGAYERDRALRDDLVQDICVAVWKALPSLKDEARLKPFVFRIAHNRAVSHVARQAGRPGQDELSDSLRDGGLDPEQSLSDRQRAERLVEAVRRLSLPYRQVITLVLEDLSYEEIAEALGLTVNNVGVRINRAKAQLKAMLSDA
;
A
#
# COMPACT_ATOMS: atom_id res chain seq x y z
N MET A 1 -16.27 -9.38 -20.41
CA MET A 1 -15.86 -9.98 -19.13
C MET A 1 -14.40 -9.63 -18.85
N VAL A 2 -14.11 -9.13 -17.66
CA VAL A 2 -12.74 -8.73 -17.29
C VAL A 2 -11.89 -9.97 -17.05
N SER A 3 -10.72 -10.01 -17.68
CA SER A 3 -9.74 -11.09 -17.49
C SER A 3 -8.65 -10.67 -16.49
N LEU A 4 -7.96 -11.65 -15.93
CA LEU A 4 -6.81 -11.40 -15.07
C LEU A 4 -5.71 -10.62 -15.82
N GLU A 5 -5.50 -10.92 -17.09
CA GLU A 5 -4.51 -10.24 -17.93
C GLU A 5 -4.82 -8.74 -18.03
N GLN A 6 -6.09 -8.37 -18.17
CA GLN A 6 -6.50 -6.97 -18.19
C GLN A 6 -6.24 -6.29 -16.85
N VAL A 7 -6.54 -6.98 -15.74
CA VAL A 7 -6.29 -6.45 -14.40
C VAL A 7 -4.79 -6.21 -14.19
N ILE A 8 -3.96 -7.17 -14.56
CA ILE A 8 -2.50 -7.05 -14.41
C ILE A 8 -1.97 -5.92 -15.30
N ALA A 9 -2.48 -5.79 -16.53
CA ALA A 9 -2.06 -4.71 -17.44
C ALA A 9 -2.41 -3.34 -16.87
N ASP A 10 -3.60 -3.19 -16.31
CA ASP A 10 -4.10 -1.89 -15.85
C ASP A 10 -3.66 -1.57 -14.40
N TYR A 11 -3.58 -2.56 -13.54
CA TYR A 11 -3.36 -2.36 -12.11
C TYR A 11 -2.09 -3.02 -11.56
N GLY A 12 -1.37 -3.81 -12.35
CA GLY A 12 -0.17 -4.52 -11.90
C GLY A 12 0.84 -3.61 -11.21
N PRO A 13 1.25 -2.49 -11.82
CA PRO A 13 2.18 -1.57 -11.16
C PRO A 13 1.64 -1.00 -9.85
N ALA A 14 0.36 -0.66 -9.79
CA ALA A 14 -0.28 -0.17 -8.56
C ALA A 14 -0.28 -1.23 -7.46
N LEU A 15 -0.57 -2.49 -7.82
CA LEU A 15 -0.55 -3.60 -6.86
C LEU A 15 0.85 -3.82 -6.30
N ALA A 16 1.88 -3.69 -7.14
CA ALA A 16 3.27 -3.78 -6.71
C ALA A 16 3.63 -2.65 -5.73
N ARG A 17 3.19 -1.42 -6.00
CA ARG A 17 3.41 -0.29 -5.09
C ARG A 17 2.70 -0.49 -3.76
N ILE A 18 1.46 -0.98 -3.78
CA ILE A 18 0.73 -1.29 -2.54
C ILE A 18 1.48 -2.35 -1.73
N ALA A 19 1.90 -3.44 -2.37
CA ALA A 19 2.67 -4.48 -1.68
C ALA A 19 3.93 -3.89 -1.04
N GLY A 20 4.63 -2.99 -1.75
CA GLY A 20 5.82 -2.31 -1.23
C GLY A 20 5.54 -1.43 -0.01
N ALA A 21 4.34 -0.85 0.08
CA ALA A 21 3.95 -0.05 1.24
C ALA A 21 3.64 -0.89 2.48
N TYR A 22 3.47 -2.19 2.34
CA TYR A 22 3.19 -3.11 3.45
C TYR A 22 4.33 -4.07 3.75
N GLU A 23 5.28 -4.22 2.83
CA GLU A 23 6.38 -5.18 3.00
C GLU A 23 7.69 -4.63 2.44
N ARG A 24 8.73 -4.61 3.27
CA ARG A 24 10.07 -4.14 2.88
C ARG A 24 10.89 -5.20 2.16
N ASP A 25 10.78 -6.44 2.61
CA ASP A 25 11.55 -7.55 2.05
C ASP A 25 11.08 -7.84 0.63
N ARG A 26 12.00 -7.81 -0.32
CA ARG A 26 11.68 -7.96 -1.74
C ARG A 26 11.02 -9.30 -2.05
N ALA A 27 11.53 -10.40 -1.48
CA ALA A 27 10.99 -11.73 -1.74
C ALA A 27 9.57 -11.87 -1.17
N LEU A 28 9.34 -11.37 0.06
CA LEU A 28 8.03 -11.39 0.68
C LEU A 28 7.05 -10.45 -0.03
N ARG A 29 7.55 -9.35 -0.56
CA ARG A 29 6.75 -8.42 -1.36
C ARG A 29 6.27 -9.08 -2.65
N ASP A 30 7.16 -9.79 -3.34
CA ASP A 30 6.81 -10.50 -4.56
C ASP A 30 5.78 -11.61 -4.27
N ASP A 31 5.92 -12.30 -3.16
CA ASP A 31 4.93 -13.29 -2.70
C ASP A 31 3.58 -12.64 -2.44
N LEU A 32 3.58 -11.45 -1.83
CA LEU A 32 2.34 -10.72 -1.57
C LEU A 32 1.66 -10.30 -2.89
N VAL A 33 2.42 -9.83 -3.87
CA VAL A 33 1.86 -9.48 -5.18
C VAL A 33 1.21 -10.69 -5.82
N GLN A 34 1.88 -11.85 -5.79
CA GLN A 34 1.31 -13.08 -6.33
C GLN A 34 0.03 -13.47 -5.60
N ASP A 35 0.03 -13.39 -4.28
CA ASP A 35 -1.15 -13.68 -3.45
C ASP A 35 -2.32 -12.78 -3.83
N ILE A 36 -2.08 -11.49 -4.02
CA ILE A 36 -3.09 -10.53 -4.46
C ILE A 36 -3.64 -10.95 -5.83
N CYS A 37 -2.77 -11.25 -6.78
CA CYS A 37 -3.17 -11.63 -8.13
C CYS A 37 -4.03 -12.90 -8.13
N VAL A 38 -3.65 -13.90 -7.34
CA VAL A 38 -4.44 -15.14 -7.20
C VAL A 38 -5.82 -14.83 -6.59
N ALA A 39 -5.85 -14.00 -5.55
CA ALA A 39 -7.10 -13.62 -4.89
C ALA A 39 -8.02 -12.86 -5.84
N VAL A 40 -7.48 -11.95 -6.65
CA VAL A 40 -8.25 -11.22 -7.67
C VAL A 40 -8.80 -12.20 -8.69
N TRP A 41 -7.97 -13.12 -9.21
CA TRP A 41 -8.38 -14.10 -10.18
C TRP A 41 -9.55 -14.95 -9.68
N LYS A 42 -9.46 -15.42 -8.45
CA LYS A 42 -10.53 -16.23 -7.84
C LYS A 42 -11.81 -15.44 -7.62
N ALA A 43 -11.72 -14.15 -7.36
CA ALA A 43 -12.87 -13.31 -7.06
C ALA A 43 -13.52 -12.69 -8.30
N LEU A 44 -12.80 -12.61 -9.43
CA LEU A 44 -13.31 -11.96 -10.65
C LEU A 44 -14.68 -12.47 -11.10
N PRO A 45 -15.01 -13.79 -11.04
CA PRO A 45 -16.33 -14.24 -11.41
C PRO A 45 -17.47 -13.63 -10.59
N SER A 46 -17.18 -13.12 -9.39
CA SER A 46 -18.18 -12.48 -8.53
C SER A 46 -18.41 -11.00 -8.85
N LEU A 47 -17.57 -10.41 -9.71
CA LEU A 47 -17.71 -9.01 -10.11
C LEU A 47 -18.91 -8.88 -11.04
N LYS A 48 -19.95 -8.15 -10.59
CA LYS A 48 -21.19 -7.99 -11.34
C LYS A 48 -21.21 -6.76 -12.22
N ASP A 49 -20.46 -5.72 -11.84
CA ASP A 49 -20.42 -4.43 -12.53
C ASP A 49 -18.97 -4.05 -12.79
N GLU A 50 -18.58 -4.08 -14.07
CA GLU A 50 -17.22 -3.77 -14.48
C GLU A 50 -16.82 -2.33 -14.16
N ALA A 51 -17.79 -1.41 -14.04
CA ALA A 51 -17.52 -0.03 -13.61
C ALA A 51 -16.97 0.03 -12.17
N ARG A 52 -17.16 -1.02 -11.38
CA ARG A 52 -16.66 -1.12 -10.01
C ARG A 52 -15.38 -1.94 -9.89
N LEU A 53 -14.74 -2.26 -11.00
CA LEU A 53 -13.52 -3.05 -11.01
C LEU A 53 -12.42 -2.42 -10.14
N LYS A 54 -12.22 -1.12 -10.23
CA LYS A 54 -11.15 -0.43 -9.50
C LYS A 54 -11.28 -0.62 -7.98
N PRO A 55 -12.38 -0.21 -7.33
CA PRO A 55 -12.51 -0.46 -5.89
C PRO A 55 -12.52 -1.95 -5.54
N PHE A 56 -13.02 -2.81 -6.40
CA PHE A 56 -13.01 -4.26 -6.22
C PHE A 56 -11.58 -4.80 -6.10
N VAL A 57 -10.72 -4.44 -7.06
CA VAL A 57 -9.32 -4.87 -7.08
C VAL A 57 -8.57 -4.34 -5.85
N PHE A 58 -8.75 -3.07 -5.52
CA PHE A 58 -8.05 -2.46 -4.38
C PHE A 58 -8.54 -2.99 -3.04
N ARG A 59 -9.81 -3.35 -2.92
CA ARG A 59 -10.33 -4.03 -1.73
C ARG A 59 -9.59 -5.35 -1.49
N ILE A 60 -9.47 -6.16 -2.53
CA ILE A 60 -8.79 -7.46 -2.44
C ILE A 60 -7.31 -7.23 -2.07
N ALA A 61 -6.66 -6.28 -2.74
CA ALA A 61 -5.26 -5.97 -2.47
C ALA A 61 -5.05 -5.59 -1.00
N HIS A 62 -5.90 -4.73 -0.44
CA HIS A 62 -5.78 -4.32 0.95
C HIS A 62 -6.09 -5.44 1.92
N ASN A 63 -7.10 -6.25 1.65
CA ASN A 63 -7.41 -7.39 2.50
C ASN A 63 -6.24 -8.38 2.57
N ARG A 64 -5.60 -8.65 1.44
CA ARG A 64 -4.43 -9.55 1.41
C ARG A 64 -3.22 -8.91 2.08
N ALA A 65 -3.03 -7.60 1.91
CA ALA A 65 -1.93 -6.88 2.56
C ALA A 65 -2.08 -6.88 4.08
N VAL A 66 -3.28 -6.64 4.58
CA VAL A 66 -3.58 -6.69 6.03
C VAL A 66 -3.32 -8.08 6.59
N SER A 67 -3.78 -9.12 5.89
CA SER A 67 -3.52 -10.51 6.29
C SER A 67 -2.02 -10.83 6.31
N HIS A 68 -1.29 -10.31 5.34
CA HIS A 68 0.17 -10.48 5.28
C HIS A 68 0.86 -9.84 6.48
N VAL A 69 0.51 -8.61 6.82
CA VAL A 69 1.06 -7.91 7.99
C VAL A 69 0.77 -8.69 9.27
N ALA A 70 -0.44 -9.21 9.43
CA ALA A 70 -0.82 -10.00 10.60
C ALA A 70 0.03 -11.28 10.72
N ARG A 71 0.30 -11.95 9.60
CA ARG A 71 1.15 -13.16 9.59
C ARG A 71 2.60 -12.83 9.93
N GLN A 72 3.13 -11.73 9.39
CA GLN A 72 4.53 -11.34 9.58
C GLN A 72 4.78 -10.81 11.00
N ALA A 73 3.80 -10.23 11.66
CA ALA A 73 3.94 -9.68 13.02
C ALA A 73 4.35 -10.73 14.06
N GLY A 74 4.08 -12.02 13.79
CA GLY A 74 4.48 -13.11 14.68
C GLY A 74 5.89 -13.65 14.44
N ARG A 75 6.66 -13.12 13.50
CA ARG A 75 7.99 -13.62 13.17
C ARG A 75 9.08 -12.78 13.82
N PRO A 76 9.89 -13.34 14.74
CA PRO A 76 10.96 -12.58 15.40
C PRO A 76 12.09 -12.23 14.43
N GLY A 77 12.68 -11.06 14.61
CA GLY A 77 13.91 -10.67 13.93
C GLY A 77 13.78 -9.94 12.60
N GLN A 78 12.59 -9.81 12.04
CA GLN A 78 12.43 -9.11 10.76
C GLN A 78 12.60 -7.60 10.87
N ASP A 79 12.19 -7.02 11.98
CA ASP A 79 12.34 -5.57 12.19
C ASP A 79 13.80 -5.16 12.35
N GLU A 80 14.62 -6.01 12.94
CA GLU A 80 16.05 -5.74 13.13
C GLU A 80 16.81 -5.74 11.81
N LEU A 81 16.47 -6.66 10.91
CA LEU A 81 17.14 -6.76 9.60
C LEU A 81 16.83 -5.58 8.68
N SER A 82 15.64 -5.04 8.79
CA SER A 82 15.26 -3.91 7.96
C SER A 82 15.88 -2.61 8.42
N ASP A 83 16.17 -2.45 9.70
CA ASP A 83 16.81 -1.26 10.23
C ASP A 83 18.27 -1.17 9.84
N SER A 84 18.98 -2.30 9.75
CA SER A 84 20.39 -2.30 9.37
C SER A 84 20.61 -1.97 7.89
N LEU A 85 19.63 -2.20 7.03
CA LEU A 85 19.73 -1.88 5.61
C LEU A 85 19.48 -0.40 5.30
N ARG A 86 19.04 0.38 6.28
CA ARG A 86 18.75 1.80 6.09
C ARG A 86 19.92 2.70 6.29
N ASP A 87 20.94 2.23 6.98
CA ASP A 87 22.12 3.04 7.27
C ASP A 87 23.01 3.21 6.06
N GLY A 88 22.48 3.05 4.87
CA GLY A 88 23.15 3.31 3.61
C GLY A 88 23.54 4.76 3.39
N GLY A 89 23.70 5.53 4.47
CA GLY A 89 24.44 6.75 4.45
C GLY A 89 23.91 7.83 3.50
N LEU A 90 22.71 8.29 3.74
CA LEU A 90 22.31 9.56 3.16
C LEU A 90 23.11 10.65 3.88
N ASP A 91 24.03 11.26 3.15
CA ASP A 91 24.70 12.45 3.62
C ASP A 91 23.65 13.56 3.79
N PRO A 92 23.40 14.05 5.03
CA PRO A 92 22.37 15.06 5.25
C PRO A 92 22.63 16.40 4.56
N GLU A 93 23.84 16.61 4.03
CA GLU A 93 24.19 17.82 3.31
C GLU A 93 23.88 17.75 1.82
N GLN A 94 23.58 16.58 1.29
CA GLN A 94 23.26 16.41 -0.14
C GLN A 94 21.76 16.58 -0.38
N SER A 95 21.43 17.29 -1.46
CA SER A 95 20.04 17.33 -1.93
C SER A 95 19.64 15.95 -2.39
N LEU A 96 18.47 15.49 -1.89
CA LEU A 96 17.94 14.17 -2.23
C LEU A 96 17.48 14.13 -3.68
N SER A 97 17.84 13.06 -4.38
CA SER A 97 17.28 12.78 -5.70
C SER A 97 15.80 12.44 -5.57
N ASP A 98 15.07 12.52 -6.67
CA ASP A 98 13.65 12.15 -6.71
C ASP A 98 13.42 10.72 -6.24
N ARG A 99 14.32 9.81 -6.61
CA ARG A 99 14.26 8.41 -6.17
C ARG A 99 14.39 8.29 -4.65
N GLN A 100 15.33 9.02 -4.06
CA GLN A 100 15.52 9.00 -2.61
C GLN A 100 14.32 9.57 -1.87
N ARG A 101 13.71 10.63 -2.41
CA ARG A 101 12.47 11.21 -1.84
C ARG A 101 11.32 10.21 -1.89
N ALA A 102 11.18 9.50 -3.01
CA ALA A 102 10.16 8.47 -3.15
C ALA A 102 10.38 7.34 -2.14
N GLU A 103 11.62 6.89 -1.97
CA GLU A 103 11.97 5.85 -1.00
C GLU A 103 11.67 6.29 0.43
N ARG A 104 11.94 7.55 0.77
CA ARG A 104 11.64 8.10 2.10
C ARG A 104 10.14 8.17 2.34
N LEU A 105 9.38 8.56 1.33
CA LEU A 105 7.92 8.58 1.45
C LEU A 105 7.37 7.18 1.70
N VAL A 106 7.80 6.19 0.92
CA VAL A 106 7.36 4.81 1.11
C VAL A 106 7.70 4.31 2.51
N GLU A 107 8.91 4.62 2.99
CA GLU A 107 9.33 4.22 4.33
C GLU A 107 8.46 4.87 5.41
N ALA A 108 8.13 6.15 5.26
CA ALA A 108 7.24 6.84 6.18
C ALA A 108 5.84 6.22 6.16
N VAL A 109 5.34 5.86 4.98
CA VAL A 109 4.04 5.18 4.85
C VAL A 109 4.04 3.84 5.58
N ARG A 110 5.12 3.08 5.50
CA ARG A 110 5.26 1.80 6.22
C ARG A 110 5.19 1.96 7.74
N ARG A 111 5.54 3.13 8.26
CA ARG A 111 5.50 3.44 9.70
C ARG A 111 4.15 3.92 10.18
N LEU A 112 3.26 4.29 9.28
CA LEU A 112 1.90 4.67 9.67
C LEU A 112 1.18 3.49 10.31
N SER A 113 0.31 3.77 11.27
CA SER A 113 -0.61 2.75 11.76
C SER A 113 -1.47 2.23 10.62
N LEU A 114 -1.95 1.01 10.73
CA LEU A 114 -2.62 0.32 9.64
C LEU A 114 -3.80 1.10 9.04
N PRO A 115 -4.72 1.70 9.85
CA PRO A 115 -5.83 2.46 9.28
C PRO A 115 -5.38 3.65 8.43
N TYR A 116 -4.30 4.32 8.80
CA TYR A 116 -3.79 5.46 8.06
C TYR A 116 -3.00 5.02 6.83
N ARG A 117 -2.25 3.93 6.94
CA ARG A 117 -1.55 3.34 5.79
C ARG A 117 -2.52 2.95 4.69
N GLN A 118 -3.66 2.37 5.06
CA GLN A 118 -4.69 1.96 4.11
C GLN A 118 -5.21 3.13 3.29
N VAL A 119 -5.60 4.23 3.92
CA VAL A 119 -6.14 5.37 3.17
C VAL A 119 -5.06 6.08 2.34
N ILE A 120 -3.86 6.23 2.88
CA ILE A 120 -2.78 6.92 2.18
C ILE A 120 -2.34 6.15 0.94
N THR A 121 -2.20 4.84 1.01
CA THR A 121 -1.82 4.04 -0.16
C THR A 121 -2.83 4.18 -1.29
N LEU A 122 -4.11 4.29 -0.97
CA LEU A 122 -5.14 4.49 -1.99
C LEU A 122 -5.15 5.92 -2.54
N VAL A 123 -4.89 6.92 -1.70
CA VAL A 123 -4.71 8.30 -2.18
C VAL A 123 -3.55 8.37 -3.16
N LEU A 124 -2.44 7.71 -2.86
CA LEU A 124 -1.26 7.70 -3.73
C LEU A 124 -1.53 6.99 -5.07
N GLU A 125 -2.53 6.14 -5.13
CA GLU A 125 -2.97 5.49 -6.38
C GLU A 125 -4.13 6.23 -7.04
N ASP A 126 -4.37 7.47 -6.65
CA ASP A 126 -5.37 8.37 -7.27
C ASP A 126 -6.83 7.90 -7.14
N LEU A 127 -7.15 7.12 -6.11
CA LEU A 127 -8.55 6.80 -5.84
C LEU A 127 -9.25 8.03 -5.26
N SER A 128 -10.50 8.24 -5.68
CA SER A 128 -11.37 9.24 -5.09
C SER A 128 -11.78 8.82 -3.67
N TYR A 129 -12.30 9.76 -2.87
CA TYR A 129 -12.81 9.45 -1.53
C TYR A 129 -13.92 8.40 -1.59
N GLU A 130 -14.79 8.48 -2.59
CA GLU A 130 -15.86 7.52 -2.81
C GLU A 130 -15.31 6.12 -3.12
N GLU A 131 -14.30 6.07 -3.97
CA GLU A 131 -13.63 4.80 -4.30
C GLU A 131 -12.94 4.19 -3.10
N ILE A 132 -12.28 5.01 -2.30
CA ILE A 132 -11.61 4.57 -1.06
C ILE A 132 -12.66 4.05 -0.07
N ALA A 133 -13.75 4.78 0.10
CA ALA A 133 -14.84 4.37 0.99
C ALA A 133 -15.38 3.00 0.58
N GLU A 134 -15.60 2.79 -0.71
CA GLU A 134 -16.07 1.51 -1.24
C GLU A 134 -15.04 0.40 -1.02
N ALA A 135 -13.78 0.66 -1.32
CA ALA A 135 -12.70 -0.33 -1.19
C ALA A 135 -12.49 -0.76 0.28
N LEU A 136 -12.57 0.17 1.22
CA LEU A 136 -12.28 -0.09 2.64
C LEU A 136 -13.52 -0.34 3.50
N GLY A 137 -14.71 -0.20 2.94
CA GLY A 137 -15.96 -0.36 3.71
C GLY A 137 -16.17 0.76 4.71
N LEU A 138 -15.82 1.99 4.36
CA LEU A 138 -15.92 3.17 5.22
C LEU A 138 -16.91 4.17 4.63
N THR A 139 -17.33 5.15 5.44
CA THR A 139 -18.04 6.31 4.92
C THR A 139 -17.04 7.29 4.31
N VAL A 140 -17.50 8.11 3.37
CA VAL A 140 -16.68 9.17 2.76
C VAL A 140 -16.15 10.12 3.84
N ASN A 141 -16.97 10.46 4.84
CA ASN A 141 -16.55 11.32 5.93
C ASN A 141 -15.39 10.70 6.73
N ASN A 142 -15.48 9.42 7.07
CA ASN A 142 -14.40 8.71 7.78
C ASN A 142 -13.13 8.65 6.95
N VAL A 143 -13.25 8.45 5.64
CA VAL A 143 -12.10 8.50 4.72
C VAL A 143 -11.40 9.85 4.83
N GLY A 144 -12.16 10.95 4.74
CA GLY A 144 -11.59 12.30 4.82
C GLY A 144 -10.88 12.56 6.15
N VAL A 145 -11.49 12.16 7.26
CA VAL A 145 -10.87 12.31 8.59
C VAL A 145 -9.57 11.53 8.68
N ARG A 146 -9.58 10.27 8.25
CA ARG A 146 -8.36 9.42 8.28
C ARG A 146 -7.26 9.97 7.38
N ILE A 147 -7.61 10.45 6.18
CA ILE A 147 -6.62 11.02 5.26
C ILE A 147 -5.96 12.25 5.90
N ASN A 148 -6.74 13.16 6.49
CA ASN A 148 -6.18 14.35 7.11
C ASN A 148 -5.24 14.01 8.25
N ARG A 149 -5.60 13.05 9.10
CA ARG A 149 -4.75 12.58 10.20
C ARG A 149 -3.50 11.89 9.69
N ALA A 150 -3.63 11.05 8.66
CA ALA A 150 -2.50 10.36 8.05
C ALA A 150 -1.51 11.35 7.44
N LYS A 151 -2.01 12.35 6.72
CA LYS A 151 -1.17 13.40 6.14
C LYS A 151 -0.41 14.18 7.22
N ALA A 152 -1.06 14.48 8.33
CA ALA A 152 -0.40 15.16 9.45
C ALA A 152 0.73 14.32 10.03
N GLN A 153 0.52 13.03 10.21
CA GLN A 153 1.57 12.11 10.69
C GLN A 153 2.72 11.99 9.69
N LEU A 154 2.42 11.86 8.39
CA LEU A 154 3.45 11.81 7.36
C LEU A 154 4.29 13.07 7.34
N LYS A 155 3.65 14.23 7.42
CA LYS A 155 4.35 15.51 7.44
C LYS A 155 5.31 15.59 8.62
N ALA A 156 4.88 15.15 9.80
CA ALA A 156 5.72 15.13 10.99
C ALA A 156 6.92 14.19 10.80
N MET A 157 6.69 12.98 10.27
CA MET A 157 7.75 11.99 10.03
C MET A 157 8.79 12.51 9.02
N LEU A 158 8.34 13.15 7.95
CA LEU A 158 9.21 13.63 6.89
C LEU A 158 9.97 14.90 7.30
N SER A 159 9.41 15.69 8.21
CA SER A 159 10.07 16.91 8.71
C SER A 159 11.17 16.62 9.72
N ASP A 160 11.06 15.51 10.46
CA ASP A 160 12.01 15.13 11.51
C ASP A 160 13.24 14.39 10.96
N ALA A 161 13.28 14.14 9.67
CA ALA A 161 14.35 13.38 9.05
C ALA A 161 15.54 14.26 8.64
#